data_e3523a678c699e8b90601ab60a7a3993
#
_entry.id   e3523a678c699e8b90601ab60a7a3993
#
_cell.length_a   1.000
_cell.length_b   1.000
_cell.length_c   1.000
_cell.angle_alpha   90.00
_cell.angle_beta   90.00
_cell.angle_gamma   90.00
#
_symmetry.space_group_name_H-M   'P 1'
#
loop_
_entity.id
_entity.type
_entity.pdbx_description
1 polymer ?
#
loop_
_entity_poly.entity_id
_entity_poly.type
_entity_poly.pdbx_seq_one_letter_code
_entity_poly.pdbx_strand_id
1 'polypeptide(L)'
;MNVPPFAELGFYHILDAAAWDHLLFVAALIAPFAPRDFKLWLSALTAFTLGHTLAMAGQVALKVPLNEQLVEGAVLVTLIFTAGRVVWFKGAPKSSRRGWLGPELAVAALFGVVHGLAFAKDLGPLLPSDAGALWAAWGWFAGGIELGQLSVVAAVFVVRWMASTRGFSPKDFALALGALTLGISLHLASQWNM
;
A
#
# COMPACT_ATOMS: atom_id res chain seq x y z
N MET A 1 -6.84 -1.08 27.47
CA MET A 1 -5.56 -0.46 27.04
C MET A 1 -5.92 0.56 25.97
N ASN A 2 -5.62 1.84 26.18
CA ASN A 2 -5.89 2.86 25.16
C ASN A 2 -4.85 2.69 24.05
N VAL A 3 -5.31 2.37 22.84
CA VAL A 3 -4.44 2.35 21.65
C VAL A 3 -3.90 3.78 21.45
N PRO A 4 -2.59 3.96 21.23
CA PRO A 4 -2.06 5.29 20.96
C PRO A 4 -2.76 5.95 19.75
N PRO A 5 -3.17 7.22 19.84
CA PRO A 5 -3.96 7.88 18.77
C PRO A 5 -3.31 7.79 17.38
N PHE A 6 -1.98 7.83 17.31
CA PHE A 6 -1.26 7.72 16.04
C PHE A 6 -1.28 6.30 15.45
N ALA A 7 -1.36 5.25 16.26
CA ALA A 7 -1.56 3.88 15.77
C ALA A 7 -2.96 3.72 15.17
N GLU A 8 -3.96 4.26 15.83
CA GLU A 8 -5.33 4.27 15.32
C GLU A 8 -5.44 5.07 14.01
N LEU A 9 -4.80 6.24 13.95
CA LEU A 9 -4.75 7.07 12.75
C LEU A 9 -4.09 6.34 11.58
N GLY A 10 -2.94 5.67 11.80
CA GLY A 10 -2.26 4.89 10.77
C GLY A 10 -3.08 3.69 10.29
N PHE A 11 -3.78 3.02 11.21
CA PHE A 11 -4.64 1.89 10.89
C PHE A 11 -5.81 2.31 9.99
N TYR A 12 -6.54 3.35 10.39
CA TYR A 12 -7.68 3.83 9.60
C TYR A 12 -7.25 4.52 8.32
N HIS A 13 -6.06 5.13 8.25
CA HIS A 13 -5.51 5.68 7.03
C HIS A 13 -5.43 4.63 5.89
N ILE A 14 -5.07 3.38 6.20
CA ILE A 14 -5.04 2.29 5.22
C ILE A 14 -6.44 1.77 4.89
N LEU A 15 -7.37 1.79 5.84
CA LEU A 15 -8.71 1.22 5.70
C LEU A 15 -9.77 2.24 5.30
N ASP A 16 -9.37 3.50 5.08
CA ASP A 16 -10.29 4.56 4.70
C ASP A 16 -10.92 4.24 3.32
N ALA A 17 -12.23 4.07 3.34
CA ALA A 17 -13.00 3.81 2.13
C ALA A 17 -13.08 5.04 1.20
N ALA A 18 -12.71 6.24 1.66
CA ALA A 18 -12.55 7.41 0.81
C ALA A 18 -11.20 7.44 0.09
N ALA A 19 -10.20 6.72 0.61
CA ALA A 19 -8.85 6.59 0.05
C ALA A 19 -8.61 5.16 -0.49
N TRP A 20 -9.29 4.80 -1.59
CA TRP A 20 -9.23 3.47 -2.22
C TRP A 20 -7.84 3.05 -2.69
N ASP A 21 -6.94 3.99 -2.88
CA ASP A 21 -5.59 3.79 -3.39
C ASP A 21 -4.79 2.78 -2.56
N HIS A 22 -4.77 2.91 -1.23
CA HIS A 22 -4.08 1.97 -0.35
C HIS A 22 -4.70 0.57 -0.38
N LEU A 23 -6.04 0.48 -0.30
CA LEU A 23 -6.75 -0.79 -0.37
C LEU A 23 -6.48 -1.53 -1.68
N LEU A 24 -6.60 -0.82 -2.80
CA LEU A 24 -6.35 -1.35 -4.15
C LEU A 24 -4.89 -1.73 -4.33
N PHE A 25 -3.96 -0.88 -3.86
CA PHE A 25 -2.54 -1.15 -3.95
C PHE A 25 -2.14 -2.42 -3.20
N VAL A 26 -2.51 -2.53 -1.91
CA VAL A 26 -2.21 -3.71 -1.10
C VAL A 26 -2.86 -4.95 -1.68
N ALA A 27 -4.12 -4.88 -2.10
CA ALA A 27 -4.83 -6.00 -2.71
C ALA A 27 -4.13 -6.50 -3.98
N ALA A 28 -3.75 -5.60 -4.90
CA ALA A 28 -3.03 -5.96 -6.12
C ALA A 28 -1.61 -6.48 -5.82
N LEU A 29 -0.91 -5.88 -4.86
CA LEU A 29 0.42 -6.31 -4.46
C LEU A 29 0.42 -7.75 -3.94
N ILE A 30 -0.61 -8.11 -3.13
CA ILE A 30 -0.71 -9.40 -2.46
C ILE A 30 -1.34 -10.49 -3.34
N ALA A 31 -2.14 -10.12 -4.33
CA ALA A 31 -2.88 -11.06 -5.18
C ALA A 31 -2.05 -12.26 -5.70
N PRO A 32 -0.79 -12.10 -6.17
CA PRO A 32 0.01 -13.21 -6.69
C PRO A 32 0.64 -14.12 -5.62
N PHE A 33 0.62 -13.72 -4.33
CA PHE A 33 1.28 -14.48 -3.28
C PHE A 33 0.37 -15.53 -2.66
N ALA A 34 0.97 -16.61 -2.14
CA ALA A 34 0.29 -17.54 -1.26
C ALA A 34 0.51 -17.14 0.22
N PRO A 35 -0.40 -17.53 1.15
CA PRO A 35 -0.18 -17.27 2.59
C PRO A 35 1.17 -17.76 3.12
N ARG A 36 1.66 -18.89 2.61
CA ARG A 36 2.97 -19.47 2.98
C ARG A 36 4.17 -18.62 2.57
N ASP A 37 4.00 -17.70 1.62
CA ASP A 37 5.06 -16.82 1.12
C ASP A 37 5.20 -15.56 2.02
N PHE A 38 4.87 -15.70 3.32
CA PHE A 38 4.71 -14.58 4.25
C PHE A 38 5.95 -13.69 4.35
N LYS A 39 7.17 -14.26 4.28
CA LYS A 39 8.41 -13.47 4.31
C LYS A 39 8.52 -12.52 3.13
N LEU A 40 8.03 -12.93 1.95
CA LEU A 40 8.11 -12.14 0.73
C LEU A 40 7.11 -10.99 0.75
N TRP A 41 5.84 -11.31 0.96
CA TRP A 41 4.82 -10.27 0.94
C TRP A 41 4.90 -9.34 2.16
N LEU A 42 5.28 -9.84 3.34
CA LEU A 42 5.50 -9.00 4.51
C LEU A 42 6.67 -8.03 4.29
N SER A 43 7.79 -8.51 3.73
CA SER A 43 8.92 -7.62 3.41
C SER A 43 8.53 -6.52 2.42
N ALA A 44 7.67 -6.82 1.43
CA ALA A 44 7.19 -5.82 0.48
C ALA A 44 6.28 -4.78 1.15
N LEU A 45 5.39 -5.20 2.04
CA LEU A 45 4.56 -4.29 2.84
C LEU A 45 5.41 -3.40 3.73
N THR A 46 6.35 -3.97 4.48
CA THR A 46 7.26 -3.20 5.35
C THR A 46 8.12 -2.22 4.54
N ALA A 47 8.62 -2.62 3.36
CA ALA A 47 9.35 -1.70 2.48
C ALA A 47 8.48 -0.52 2.04
N PHE A 48 7.21 -0.77 1.70
CA PHE A 48 6.24 0.28 1.41
C PHE A 48 6.02 1.19 2.62
N THR A 49 5.75 0.63 3.81
CA THR A 49 5.53 1.40 5.05
C THR A 49 6.73 2.27 5.40
N LEU A 50 7.95 1.75 5.24
CA LEU A 50 9.17 2.52 5.48
C LEU A 50 9.29 3.68 4.49
N GLY A 51 9.13 3.42 3.19
CA GLY A 51 9.14 4.47 2.17
C GLY A 51 8.09 5.55 2.43
N HIS A 52 6.87 5.13 2.77
CA HIS A 52 5.73 5.98 3.08
C HIS A 52 6.01 6.88 4.30
N THR A 53 6.39 6.28 5.41
CA THR A 53 6.64 7.02 6.66
C THR A 53 7.83 7.96 6.54
N LEU A 54 8.92 7.53 5.89
CA LEU A 54 10.10 8.37 5.67
C LEU A 54 9.80 9.56 4.75
N ALA A 55 9.03 9.36 3.70
CA ALA A 55 8.63 10.44 2.79
C ALA A 55 7.75 11.47 3.50
N MET A 56 6.78 11.02 4.30
CA MET A 56 5.95 11.90 5.12
C MET A 56 6.79 12.70 6.12
N ALA A 57 7.67 12.01 6.87
CA ALA A 57 8.55 12.67 7.85
C ALA A 57 9.47 13.69 7.16
N GLY A 58 10.04 13.34 6.02
CA GLY A 58 10.85 14.25 5.21
C GLY A 58 10.07 15.46 4.73
N GLN A 59 8.85 15.27 4.24
CA GLN A 59 8.00 16.34 3.76
C GLN A 59 7.59 17.30 4.89
N VAL A 60 7.21 16.77 6.06
CA VAL A 60 6.87 17.58 7.23
C VAL A 60 8.08 18.39 7.72
N ALA A 61 9.29 17.78 7.72
CA ALA A 61 10.50 18.44 8.17
C ALA A 61 11.01 19.51 7.19
N LEU A 62 11.02 19.20 5.90
CA LEU A 62 11.63 20.07 4.88
C LEU A 62 10.64 21.07 4.27
N LYS A 63 9.34 20.83 4.41
CA LYS A 63 8.24 21.68 3.88
C LYS A 63 8.43 22.03 2.40
N VAL A 64 8.89 21.07 1.61
CA VAL A 64 9.09 21.28 0.17
C VAL A 64 7.72 21.52 -0.50
N PRO A 65 7.56 22.59 -1.29
CA PRO A 65 6.32 22.80 -2.01
C PRO A 65 6.11 21.70 -3.05
N LEU A 66 5.05 20.93 -2.91
CA LEU A 66 4.69 19.86 -3.84
C LEU A 66 3.46 20.27 -4.65
N ASN A 67 3.45 19.92 -5.92
CA ASN A 67 2.25 20.01 -6.73
C ASN A 67 1.37 18.78 -6.41
N GLU A 68 0.26 19.02 -5.72
CA GLU A 68 -0.66 17.96 -5.28
C GLU A 68 -1.17 17.12 -6.47
N GLN A 69 -1.53 17.76 -7.58
CA GLN A 69 -1.98 17.05 -8.78
C GLN A 69 -0.91 16.08 -9.32
N LEU A 70 0.36 16.49 -9.35
CA LEU A 70 1.44 15.59 -9.78
C LEU A 70 1.61 14.40 -8.83
N VAL A 71 1.48 14.63 -7.51
CA VAL A 71 1.59 13.55 -6.52
C VAL A 71 0.42 12.58 -6.66
N GLU A 72 -0.81 13.07 -6.77
CA GLU A 72 -2.00 12.25 -7.00
C GLU A 72 -1.90 11.44 -8.30
N GLY A 73 -1.45 12.09 -9.39
CA GLY A 73 -1.17 11.39 -10.65
C GLY A 73 -0.11 10.31 -10.52
N ALA A 74 0.96 10.55 -9.74
CA ALA A 74 1.98 9.55 -9.47
C ALA A 74 1.43 8.36 -8.65
N VAL A 75 0.51 8.60 -7.69
CA VAL A 75 -0.21 7.52 -6.98
C VAL A 75 -0.99 6.66 -7.97
N LEU A 76 -1.76 7.26 -8.88
CA LEU A 76 -2.50 6.52 -9.91
C LEU A 76 -1.58 5.69 -10.82
N VAL A 77 -0.44 6.24 -11.22
CA VAL A 77 0.58 5.50 -12.00
C VAL A 77 1.09 4.28 -11.23
N THR A 78 1.34 4.39 -9.92
CA THR A 78 1.80 3.24 -9.12
C THR A 78 0.74 2.15 -9.00
N LEU A 79 -0.54 2.52 -8.89
CA LEU A 79 -1.68 1.60 -8.89
C LEU A 79 -1.81 0.86 -10.23
N ILE A 80 -1.83 1.62 -11.33
CA ILE A 80 -1.92 1.06 -12.70
C ILE A 80 -0.75 0.11 -12.95
N PHE A 81 0.47 0.49 -12.57
CA PHE A 81 1.64 -0.34 -12.73
C PHE A 81 1.54 -1.64 -11.91
N THR A 82 1.14 -1.55 -10.62
CA THR A 82 1.05 -2.72 -9.74
C THR A 82 -0.01 -3.70 -10.24
N ALA A 83 -1.21 -3.21 -10.54
CA ALA A 83 -2.30 -4.02 -11.07
C ALA A 83 -2.02 -4.54 -12.49
N GLY A 84 -1.46 -3.70 -13.35
CA GLY A 84 -1.05 -4.06 -14.70
C GLY A 84 -0.02 -5.20 -14.73
N ARG A 85 0.94 -5.21 -13.80
CA ARG A 85 1.87 -6.34 -13.65
C ARG A 85 1.17 -7.65 -13.33
N VAL A 86 0.17 -7.63 -12.44
CA VAL A 86 -0.60 -8.85 -12.11
C VAL A 86 -1.32 -9.39 -13.35
N VAL A 87 -1.91 -8.51 -14.14
CA VAL A 87 -2.60 -8.87 -15.38
C VAL A 87 -1.60 -9.36 -16.43
N TRP A 88 -0.49 -8.65 -16.65
CA TRP A 88 0.54 -9.00 -17.63
C TRP A 88 1.13 -10.38 -17.38
N PHE A 89 1.45 -10.69 -16.13
CA PHE A 89 1.95 -12.00 -15.73
C PHE A 89 0.85 -13.03 -15.48
N LYS A 90 -0.39 -12.73 -15.89
CA LYS A 90 -1.55 -13.62 -15.82
C LYS A 90 -1.78 -14.20 -14.42
N GLY A 91 -1.65 -13.38 -13.39
CA GLY A 91 -1.82 -13.81 -12.00
C GLY A 91 -0.82 -14.88 -11.55
N ALA A 92 0.28 -15.08 -12.28
CA ALA A 92 1.26 -16.12 -11.95
C ALA A 92 1.86 -15.91 -10.55
N PRO A 93 1.87 -16.95 -9.70
CA PRO A 93 2.42 -16.83 -8.35
C PRO A 93 3.91 -16.48 -8.41
N LYS A 94 4.31 -15.55 -7.58
CA LYS A 94 5.71 -15.18 -7.40
C LYS A 94 6.39 -16.19 -6.46
N SER A 95 6.47 -17.46 -6.86
CA SER A 95 7.17 -18.46 -6.05
C SER A 95 8.67 -18.41 -6.26
N SER A 96 9.41 -18.27 -5.15
CA SER A 96 10.78 -18.74 -4.90
C SER A 96 11.92 -18.31 -5.85
N ARG A 97 11.88 -17.18 -6.50
CA ARG A 97 13.08 -16.66 -7.20
C ARG A 97 13.87 -15.76 -6.26
N ARG A 98 14.90 -16.32 -5.64
CA ARG A 98 15.84 -15.64 -4.73
C ARG A 98 16.44 -14.31 -5.28
N GLY A 99 16.42 -14.10 -6.60
CA GLY A 99 16.87 -12.87 -7.26
C GLY A 99 15.80 -11.77 -7.40
N TRP A 100 14.56 -12.02 -7.00
CA TRP A 100 13.44 -11.08 -7.18
C TRP A 100 13.21 -10.15 -6.00
N LEU A 101 13.72 -10.45 -4.81
CA LEU A 101 13.43 -9.68 -3.60
C LEU A 101 13.95 -8.23 -3.69
N GLY A 102 15.15 -8.01 -4.19
CA GLY A 102 15.74 -6.66 -4.23
C GLY A 102 14.95 -5.65 -5.07
N PRO A 103 14.70 -5.92 -6.36
CA PRO A 103 13.92 -5.02 -7.21
C PRO A 103 12.48 -4.81 -6.75
N GLU A 104 11.83 -5.85 -6.22
CA GLU A 104 10.45 -5.76 -5.72
C GLU A 104 10.36 -4.89 -4.46
N LEU A 105 11.31 -5.05 -3.54
CA LEU A 105 11.36 -4.21 -2.33
C LEU A 105 11.65 -2.76 -2.68
N ALA A 106 12.54 -2.50 -3.65
CA ALA A 106 12.84 -1.16 -4.11
C ALA A 106 11.60 -0.49 -4.74
N VAL A 107 10.85 -1.23 -5.57
CA VAL A 107 9.59 -0.75 -6.16
C VAL A 107 8.54 -0.49 -5.08
N ALA A 108 8.38 -1.40 -4.13
CA ALA A 108 7.44 -1.21 -3.02
C ALA A 108 7.80 0.01 -2.16
N ALA A 109 9.09 0.19 -1.83
CA ALA A 109 9.57 1.35 -1.10
C ALA A 109 9.35 2.66 -1.88
N LEU A 110 9.66 2.69 -3.18
CA LEU A 110 9.44 3.85 -4.05
C LEU A 110 7.95 4.22 -4.11
N PHE A 111 7.06 3.22 -4.23
CA PHE A 111 5.63 3.47 -4.22
C PHE A 111 5.15 3.97 -2.85
N GLY A 112 5.74 3.44 -1.76
CA GLY A 112 5.54 3.99 -0.43
C GLY A 112 5.90 5.47 -0.36
N VAL A 113 7.05 5.87 -0.91
CA VAL A 113 7.45 7.29 -0.98
C VAL A 113 6.40 8.14 -1.68
N VAL A 114 5.92 7.72 -2.85
CA VAL A 114 4.89 8.46 -3.61
C VAL A 114 3.61 8.63 -2.78
N HIS A 115 3.11 7.55 -2.18
CA HIS A 115 1.89 7.58 -1.35
C HIS A 115 2.09 8.40 -0.07
N GLY A 116 3.29 8.35 0.55
CA GLY A 116 3.60 9.14 1.74
C GLY A 116 3.61 10.64 1.47
N LEU A 117 4.09 11.07 0.31
CA LEU A 117 4.06 12.48 -0.09
C LEU A 117 2.64 13.01 -0.24
N ALA A 118 1.70 12.18 -0.68
CA ALA A 118 0.29 12.57 -0.84
C ALA A 118 -0.37 12.93 0.49
N PHE A 119 -0.05 12.23 1.59
CA PHE A 119 -0.72 12.39 2.89
C PHE A 119 0.03 13.31 3.86
N ALA A 120 1.25 13.73 3.58
CA ALA A 120 2.11 14.47 4.51
C ALA A 120 1.48 15.77 5.03
N LYS A 121 0.68 16.47 4.21
CA LYS A 121 0.02 17.74 4.59
C LYS A 121 -1.03 17.54 5.70
N ASP A 122 -1.74 16.42 5.70
CA ASP A 122 -2.84 16.14 6.62
C ASP A 122 -2.31 15.72 8.00
N LEU A 123 -1.21 15.00 8.03
CA LEU A 123 -0.60 14.52 9.27
C LEU A 123 0.22 15.61 9.98
N GLY A 124 0.92 16.48 9.23
CA GLY A 124 1.83 17.47 9.79
C GLY A 124 1.27 18.30 10.94
N PRO A 125 0.06 18.88 10.83
CA PRO A 125 -0.57 19.67 11.89
C PRO A 125 -0.90 18.91 13.18
N LEU A 126 -0.98 17.58 13.11
CA LEU A 126 -1.34 16.70 14.24
C LEU A 126 -0.12 16.26 15.05
N LEU A 127 1.08 16.45 14.51
CA LEU A 127 2.31 15.96 15.13
C LEU A 127 2.74 16.79 16.33
N PRO A 128 3.26 16.16 17.39
CA PRO A 128 3.78 16.86 18.56
C PRO A 128 5.08 17.62 18.23
N SER A 129 5.31 18.74 18.92
CA SER A 129 6.52 19.55 18.77
C SER A 129 7.73 18.98 19.54
N ASP A 130 7.49 18.19 20.58
CA ASP A 130 8.54 17.53 21.35
C ASP A 130 9.19 16.41 20.54
N ALA A 131 10.54 16.38 20.50
CA ALA A 131 11.26 15.43 19.66
C ALA A 131 11.04 13.97 20.07
N GLY A 132 10.95 13.66 21.37
CA GLY A 132 10.72 12.31 21.85
C GLY A 132 9.31 11.83 21.51
N ALA A 133 8.31 12.66 21.74
CA ALA A 133 6.92 12.41 21.38
C ALA A 133 6.74 12.31 19.86
N LEU A 134 7.48 13.10 19.08
CA LEU A 134 7.47 13.05 17.62
C LEU A 134 7.94 11.70 17.07
N TRP A 135 9.07 11.17 17.54
CA TRP A 135 9.55 9.86 17.13
C TRP A 135 8.60 8.74 17.55
N ALA A 136 8.01 8.84 18.74
CA ALA A 136 7.00 7.89 19.18
C ALA A 136 5.74 7.96 18.29
N ALA A 137 5.29 9.16 17.92
CA ALA A 137 4.16 9.35 17.00
C ALA A 137 4.41 8.69 15.64
N TRP A 138 5.59 8.88 15.05
CA TRP A 138 5.96 8.22 13.80
C TRP A 138 5.99 6.70 13.92
N GLY A 139 6.56 6.17 15.01
CA GLY A 139 6.60 4.73 15.26
C GLY A 139 5.20 4.11 15.41
N TRP A 140 4.32 4.77 16.18
CA TRP A 140 2.94 4.31 16.35
C TRP A 140 2.14 4.42 15.05
N PHE A 141 2.32 5.48 14.29
CA PHE A 141 1.65 5.65 13.00
C PHE A 141 2.09 4.57 11.99
N ALA A 142 3.39 4.31 11.87
CA ALA A 142 3.93 3.24 11.03
C ALA A 142 3.41 1.85 11.46
N GLY A 143 3.36 1.58 12.77
CA GLY A 143 2.77 0.34 13.31
C GLY A 143 1.28 0.21 12.97
N GLY A 144 0.55 1.31 13.01
CA GLY A 144 -0.86 1.37 12.59
C GLY A 144 -1.04 1.05 11.11
N ILE A 145 -0.20 1.63 10.24
CA ILE A 145 -0.17 1.32 8.80
C ILE A 145 0.04 -0.18 8.58
N GLU A 146 1.04 -0.79 9.22
CA GLU A 146 1.32 -2.24 9.10
C GLU A 146 0.10 -3.08 9.51
N LEU A 147 -0.55 -2.75 10.63
CA LEU A 147 -1.76 -3.44 11.07
C LEU A 147 -2.93 -3.29 10.09
N GLY A 148 -3.11 -2.09 9.54
CA GLY A 148 -4.11 -1.83 8.49
C GLY A 148 -3.84 -2.68 7.24
N GLN A 149 -2.60 -2.71 6.76
CA GLN A 149 -2.19 -3.53 5.62
C GLN A 149 -2.41 -5.04 5.89
N LEU A 150 -2.05 -5.53 7.08
CA LEU A 150 -2.28 -6.92 7.46
C LEU A 150 -3.77 -7.28 7.47
N SER A 151 -4.64 -6.34 7.84
CA SER A 151 -6.10 -6.52 7.79
C SER A 151 -6.57 -6.68 6.33
N VAL A 152 -6.05 -5.89 5.40
CA VAL A 152 -6.34 -6.04 3.96
C VAL A 152 -5.82 -7.39 3.44
N VAL A 153 -4.60 -7.78 3.82
CA VAL A 153 -4.01 -9.09 3.45
C VAL A 153 -4.89 -10.24 3.92
N ALA A 154 -5.34 -10.19 5.18
CA ALA A 154 -6.23 -11.19 5.73
C ALA A 154 -7.55 -11.27 4.94
N ALA A 155 -8.15 -10.13 4.62
CA ALA A 155 -9.36 -10.07 3.80
C ALA A 155 -9.14 -10.67 2.41
N VAL A 156 -8.04 -10.33 1.72
CA VAL A 156 -7.69 -10.89 0.41
C VAL A 156 -7.54 -12.40 0.47
N PHE A 157 -6.85 -12.93 1.48
CA PHE A 157 -6.67 -14.37 1.62
C PHE A 157 -7.97 -15.11 1.99
N VAL A 158 -8.84 -14.49 2.80
CA VAL A 158 -10.17 -15.05 3.09
C VAL A 158 -11.02 -15.11 1.82
N VAL A 159 -11.09 -14.02 1.05
CA VAL A 159 -11.85 -14.00 -0.22
C VAL A 159 -11.28 -15.01 -1.21
N ARG A 160 -9.95 -15.11 -1.31
CA ARG A 160 -9.30 -16.13 -2.14
C ARG A 160 -9.65 -17.57 -1.71
N TRP A 161 -9.65 -17.84 -0.40
CA TRP A 161 -10.07 -19.14 0.11
C TRP A 161 -11.53 -19.44 -0.26
N MET A 162 -12.44 -18.47 -0.05
CA MET A 162 -13.85 -18.60 -0.46
C MET A 162 -14.00 -18.81 -1.96
N ALA A 163 -13.23 -18.14 -2.81
CA ALA A 163 -13.21 -18.34 -4.25
C ALA A 163 -12.73 -19.75 -4.61
N SER A 164 -11.72 -20.27 -3.90
CA SER A 164 -11.20 -21.62 -4.15
C SER A 164 -12.23 -22.72 -3.86
N THR A 165 -13.12 -22.54 -2.88
CA THR A 165 -14.23 -23.48 -2.62
C THR A 165 -15.27 -23.50 -3.74
N ARG A 166 -15.25 -22.51 -4.64
CA ARG A 166 -16.10 -22.41 -5.83
C ARG A 166 -15.37 -22.78 -7.13
N GLY A 167 -14.17 -23.36 -7.03
CA GLY A 167 -13.40 -23.84 -8.18
C GLY A 167 -12.48 -22.82 -8.82
N PHE A 168 -12.38 -21.59 -8.29
CA PHE A 168 -11.39 -20.63 -8.80
C PHE A 168 -9.97 -21.04 -8.42
N SER A 169 -9.09 -21.09 -9.43
CA SER A 169 -7.68 -21.31 -9.15
C SER A 169 -7.06 -20.06 -8.49
N PRO A 170 -5.98 -20.21 -7.69
CA PRO A 170 -5.27 -19.06 -7.13
C PRO A 170 -4.80 -18.06 -8.19
N LYS A 171 -4.47 -18.53 -9.38
CA LYS A 171 -4.06 -17.73 -10.53
C LYS A 171 -5.23 -16.92 -11.09
N ASP A 172 -6.39 -17.55 -11.26
CA ASP A 172 -7.59 -16.87 -11.78
C ASP A 172 -8.08 -15.81 -10.79
N PHE A 173 -8.02 -16.12 -9.49
CA PHE A 173 -8.32 -15.13 -8.44
C PHE A 173 -7.40 -13.92 -8.52
N ALA A 174 -6.08 -14.14 -8.61
CA ALA A 174 -5.11 -13.05 -8.70
C ALA A 174 -5.32 -12.22 -9.97
N LEU A 175 -5.59 -12.88 -11.11
CA LEU A 175 -5.88 -12.21 -12.37
C LEU A 175 -7.16 -11.36 -12.29
N ALA A 176 -8.24 -11.91 -11.72
CA ALA A 176 -9.51 -11.21 -11.56
C ALA A 176 -9.34 -9.98 -10.64
N LEU A 177 -8.65 -10.13 -9.50
CA LEU A 177 -8.39 -9.04 -8.59
C LEU A 177 -7.49 -7.96 -9.21
N GLY A 178 -6.44 -8.36 -9.93
CA GLY A 178 -5.57 -7.44 -10.66
C GLY A 178 -6.31 -6.69 -11.76
N ALA A 179 -7.17 -7.38 -12.53
CA ALA A 179 -7.98 -6.74 -13.58
C ALA A 179 -9.01 -5.76 -13.01
N LEU A 180 -9.66 -6.13 -11.89
CA LEU A 180 -10.57 -5.24 -11.18
C LEU A 180 -9.85 -3.97 -10.70
N THR A 181 -8.72 -4.13 -10.01
CA THR A 181 -7.91 -3.00 -9.54
C THR A 181 -7.44 -2.14 -10.70
N LEU A 182 -6.97 -2.74 -11.80
CA LEU A 182 -6.55 -2.00 -12.99
C LEU A 182 -7.71 -1.20 -13.59
N GLY A 183 -8.88 -1.79 -13.72
CA GLY A 183 -10.07 -1.13 -14.24
C GLY A 183 -10.49 0.09 -13.40
N ILE A 184 -10.50 -0.07 -12.07
CA ILE A 184 -10.79 1.02 -11.14
C ILE A 184 -9.73 2.12 -11.26
N SER A 185 -8.44 1.75 -11.28
CA SER A 185 -7.34 2.72 -11.38
C SER A 185 -7.37 3.51 -12.69
N LEU A 186 -7.69 2.86 -13.81
CA LEU A 186 -7.86 3.53 -15.11
C LEU A 186 -9.09 4.45 -15.12
N HIS A 187 -10.17 4.05 -14.47
CA HIS A 187 -11.34 4.90 -14.31
C HIS A 187 -11.01 6.15 -13.50
N LEU A 188 -10.34 6.00 -12.36
CA LEU A 188 -9.88 7.15 -11.57
C LEU A 188 -8.94 8.05 -12.37
N ALA A 189 -8.01 7.47 -13.12
CA ALA A 189 -7.11 8.23 -13.98
C ALA A 189 -7.84 8.98 -15.10
N SER A 190 -8.96 8.45 -15.62
CA SER A 190 -9.78 9.15 -16.64
C SER A 190 -10.55 10.35 -16.08
N GLN A 191 -10.77 10.38 -14.77
CA GLN A 191 -11.41 11.51 -14.07
C GLN A 191 -10.40 12.52 -13.54
N TRP A 192 -9.11 12.15 -13.52
CA TRP A 192 -8.04 13.02 -13.05
C TRP A 192 -7.76 14.09 -14.11
N ASN A 193 -8.04 15.35 -13.73
CA ASN A 193 -7.79 16.50 -14.59
C ASN A 193 -6.46 17.14 -14.18
N MET A 194 -5.55 17.24 -15.14
CA MET A 194 -4.32 18.00 -14.98
C MET A 194 -4.58 19.51 -14.92
#